data_416a4484f61153184173e73e81c6dd02
#
_entry.id   416a4484f61153184173e73e81c6dd02
#
_cell.length_a   1.000
_cell.length_b   1.000
_cell.length_c   1.000
_cell.angle_alpha   90.00
_cell.angle_beta   90.00
_cell.angle_gamma   90.00
#
_symmetry.space_group_name_H-M   'P 1'
#
loop_
_entity.id
_entity.type
_entity.pdbx_description
1 polymer ?
#
loop_
_entity_poly.entity_id
_entity_poly.type
_entity_poly.pdbx_seq_one_letter_code
_entity_poly.pdbx_strand_id
1 'polypeptide(L)'
;MEEKPVINEVIVVEGRDDTAAINKAVEAVTIETHGYGISAATWKKLDNAYETKGLIVMTDPDHAGRKIRERICARYPDAKQAFLTAAKAEKNGDIGIENARPEDIVNALKLAKCTITGRRKEFSSADLSDNELIGGESSKERRTLLGDLLGLGYCNGKSLLKKLNLMGVSRKEFDEAIRKVNEKLGNS
;
A
#
# COMPACT_ATOMS: atom_id res chain seq x y z
N MET A 1 -11.89 7.62 20.07
CA MET A 1 -11.33 6.53 19.24
C MET A 1 -9.82 6.66 19.28
N GLU A 2 -9.12 5.62 19.70
CA GLU A 2 -7.65 5.63 19.64
C GLU A 2 -7.18 5.81 18.19
N GLU A 3 -6.17 6.63 18.03
CA GLU A 3 -5.61 6.93 16.70
C GLU A 3 -4.84 5.69 16.20
N LYS A 4 -5.15 5.24 14.97
CA LYS A 4 -4.51 4.05 14.40
C LYS A 4 -3.01 4.29 14.24
N PRO A 5 -2.16 3.30 14.55
CA PRO A 5 -0.73 3.41 14.30
C PRO A 5 -0.44 3.53 12.80
N VAL A 6 0.51 4.37 12.46
CA VAL A 6 0.99 4.56 11.09
C VAL A 6 2.21 3.66 10.88
N ILE A 7 2.12 2.74 9.91
CA ILE A 7 3.20 1.82 9.57
C ILE A 7 4.00 2.37 8.41
N ASN A 8 5.32 2.38 8.54
CA ASN A 8 6.22 2.91 7.51
C ASN A 8 6.36 1.98 6.31
N GLU A 9 6.51 0.70 6.55
CA GLU A 9 6.67 -0.31 5.51
C GLU A 9 5.38 -0.50 4.70
N VAL A 10 5.51 -0.97 3.47
CA VAL A 10 4.38 -1.38 2.64
C VAL A 10 4.01 -2.81 3.00
N ILE A 11 2.73 -3.04 3.28
CA ILE A 11 2.21 -4.36 3.66
C ILE A 11 1.75 -5.09 2.39
N VAL A 12 2.32 -6.26 2.14
CA VAL A 12 1.96 -7.13 1.01
C VAL A 12 0.91 -8.12 1.48
N VAL A 13 -0.22 -8.14 0.81
CA VAL A 13 -1.39 -8.99 1.10
C VAL A 13 -1.88 -9.72 -0.16
N GLU A 14 -2.83 -10.62 -0.02
CA GLU A 14 -3.36 -11.40 -1.16
C GLU A 14 -4.39 -10.62 -1.95
N GLY A 15 -5.36 -10.01 -1.28
CA GLY A 15 -6.51 -9.40 -1.92
C GLY A 15 -7.04 -8.12 -1.26
N ARG A 16 -8.20 -7.67 -1.80
CA ARG A 16 -8.86 -6.43 -1.35
C ARG A 16 -9.46 -6.53 0.04
N ASP A 17 -9.92 -7.71 0.43
CA ASP A 17 -10.54 -7.91 1.73
C ASP A 17 -9.49 -7.85 2.84
N ASP A 18 -8.28 -8.38 2.59
CA ASP A 18 -7.12 -8.21 3.47
C ASP A 18 -6.74 -6.73 3.59
N THR A 19 -6.66 -6.02 2.44
CA THR A 19 -6.42 -4.57 2.43
C THR A 19 -7.44 -3.83 3.29
N ALA A 20 -8.71 -4.23 3.23
CA ALA A 20 -9.77 -3.62 4.04
C ALA A 20 -9.57 -3.92 5.54
N ALA A 21 -9.18 -5.14 5.91
CA ALA A 21 -8.90 -5.52 7.29
C ALA A 21 -7.67 -4.77 7.84
N ILE A 22 -6.58 -4.71 7.09
CA ILE A 22 -5.39 -3.92 7.45
C ILE A 22 -5.76 -2.46 7.68
N ASN A 23 -6.55 -1.85 6.78
CA ASN A 23 -6.96 -0.45 6.91
C ASN A 23 -7.92 -0.18 8.09
N LYS A 24 -8.60 -1.20 8.61
CA LYS A 24 -9.36 -1.08 9.87
C LYS A 24 -8.41 -1.02 11.09
N ALA A 25 -7.30 -1.74 11.04
CA ALA A 25 -6.34 -1.88 12.16
C ALA A 25 -5.29 -0.76 12.20
N VAL A 26 -4.70 -0.42 11.05
CA VAL A 26 -3.56 0.51 10.96
C VAL A 26 -3.71 1.47 9.77
N GLU A 27 -2.89 2.52 9.74
CA GLU A 27 -2.63 3.32 8.55
C GLU A 27 -1.36 2.82 7.86
N ALA A 28 -1.53 2.17 6.72
CA ALA A 28 -0.42 1.64 5.92
C ALA A 28 -0.75 1.73 4.43
N VAL A 29 0.28 1.65 3.58
CA VAL A 29 0.12 1.32 2.16
C VAL A 29 0.09 -0.19 2.02
N THR A 30 -0.82 -0.72 1.21
CA THR A 30 -0.90 -2.13 0.88
C THR A 30 -0.62 -2.36 -0.60
N ILE A 31 -0.02 -3.51 -0.92
CA ILE A 31 0.10 -4.04 -2.28
C ILE A 31 -0.54 -5.43 -2.29
N GLU A 32 -1.51 -5.61 -3.18
CA GLU A 32 -2.24 -6.87 -3.36
C GLU A 32 -1.54 -7.70 -4.44
N THR A 33 -1.33 -8.98 -4.16
CA THR A 33 -0.69 -9.91 -5.12
C THR A 33 -1.67 -10.50 -6.11
N HIS A 34 -2.96 -10.53 -5.76
CA HIS A 34 -4.03 -11.17 -6.53
C HIS A 34 -3.75 -12.65 -6.83
N GLY A 35 -3.25 -13.36 -5.82
CA GLY A 35 -2.90 -14.77 -5.87
C GLY A 35 -1.45 -15.04 -6.27
N TYR A 36 -1.13 -16.31 -6.53
CA TYR A 36 0.23 -16.77 -6.80
C TYR A 36 0.84 -16.20 -8.09
N GLY A 37 0.02 -15.91 -9.10
CA GLY A 37 0.44 -15.39 -10.42
C GLY A 37 0.72 -13.89 -10.42
N ILE A 38 1.60 -13.42 -9.54
CA ILE A 38 1.93 -11.99 -9.38
C ILE A 38 2.34 -11.37 -10.72
N SER A 39 1.63 -10.31 -11.15
CA SER A 39 1.85 -9.64 -12.42
C SER A 39 3.17 -8.84 -12.45
N ALA A 40 3.71 -8.60 -13.66
CA ALA A 40 4.88 -7.74 -13.83
C ALA A 40 4.68 -6.32 -13.26
N ALA A 41 3.46 -5.77 -13.40
CA ALA A 41 3.12 -4.48 -12.81
C ALA A 41 3.12 -4.50 -11.28
N THR A 42 2.68 -5.59 -10.66
CA THR A 42 2.74 -5.78 -9.21
C THR A 42 4.19 -5.94 -8.74
N TRP A 43 5.01 -6.71 -9.45
CA TRP A 43 6.44 -6.83 -9.14
C TRP A 43 7.15 -5.46 -9.16
N LYS A 44 6.89 -4.64 -10.17
CA LYS A 44 7.47 -3.27 -10.24
C LYS A 44 7.08 -2.41 -9.02
N LYS A 45 5.82 -2.53 -8.54
CA LYS A 45 5.39 -1.83 -7.31
C LYS A 45 6.12 -2.36 -6.08
N LEU A 46 6.31 -3.67 -5.99
CA LEU A 46 7.03 -4.31 -4.88
C LEU A 46 8.50 -3.92 -4.88
N ASP A 47 9.17 -3.88 -6.06
CA ASP A 47 10.56 -3.43 -6.20
C ASP A 47 10.71 -1.99 -5.65
N ASN A 48 9.87 -1.05 -6.11
CA ASN A 48 9.92 0.32 -5.62
C ASN A 48 9.63 0.44 -4.11
N ALA A 49 8.63 -0.31 -3.61
CA ALA A 49 8.28 -0.29 -2.20
C ALA A 49 9.41 -0.86 -1.33
N TYR A 50 10.05 -1.93 -1.77
CA TYR A 50 11.18 -2.55 -1.07
C TYR A 50 12.37 -1.60 -0.92
N GLU A 51 12.74 -0.90 -2.01
CA GLU A 51 13.86 0.06 -2.02
C GLU A 51 13.58 1.31 -1.19
N THR A 52 12.33 1.78 -1.13
CA THR A 52 11.99 3.07 -0.53
C THR A 52 11.50 2.97 0.92
N LYS A 53 10.77 1.93 1.25
CA LYS A 53 10.06 1.78 2.53
C LYS A 53 10.31 0.45 3.24
N GLY A 54 10.76 -0.55 2.51
CA GLY A 54 10.74 -1.93 2.97
C GLY A 54 9.36 -2.57 2.88
N LEU A 55 9.32 -3.89 3.01
CA LEU A 55 8.11 -4.68 2.91
C LEU A 55 7.81 -5.43 4.21
N ILE A 56 6.52 -5.58 4.50
CA ILE A 56 6.01 -6.57 5.46
C ILE A 56 5.09 -7.51 4.69
N VAL A 57 5.40 -8.79 4.65
CA VAL A 57 4.54 -9.81 4.04
C VAL A 57 3.55 -10.30 5.08
N MET A 58 2.27 -10.14 4.81
CA MET A 58 1.17 -10.61 5.65
C MET A 58 0.13 -11.29 4.75
N THR A 59 0.22 -12.59 4.63
CA THR A 59 -0.65 -13.46 3.82
C THR A 59 -1.42 -14.41 4.74
N ASP A 60 -2.47 -15.01 4.22
CA ASP A 60 -3.31 -15.92 4.96
C ASP A 60 -2.53 -17.12 5.54
N PRO A 61 -2.93 -17.63 6.70
CA PRO A 61 -2.26 -18.77 7.33
C PRO A 61 -2.68 -20.11 6.69
N ASP A 62 -2.79 -20.14 5.36
CA ASP A 62 -3.14 -21.30 4.56
C ASP A 62 -2.00 -21.74 3.63
N HIS A 63 -2.25 -22.72 2.75
CA HIS A 63 -1.25 -23.22 1.81
C HIS A 63 -0.94 -22.21 0.70
N ALA A 64 -1.94 -21.48 0.19
CA ALA A 64 -1.78 -20.52 -0.87
C ALA A 64 -0.97 -19.30 -0.38
N GLY A 65 -1.35 -18.75 0.77
CA GLY A 65 -0.64 -17.63 1.40
C GLY A 65 0.82 -17.95 1.73
N ARG A 66 1.11 -19.18 2.16
CA ARG A 66 2.49 -19.65 2.39
C ARG A 66 3.31 -19.62 1.11
N LYS A 67 2.79 -20.13 -0.01
CA LYS A 67 3.48 -20.12 -1.31
C LYS A 67 3.73 -18.70 -1.85
N ILE A 68 2.75 -17.81 -1.67
CA ILE A 68 2.90 -16.39 -2.04
C ILE A 68 4.01 -15.76 -1.21
N ARG A 69 3.99 -15.97 0.10
CA ARG A 69 5.02 -15.49 1.03
C ARG A 69 6.42 -15.97 0.64
N GLU A 70 6.59 -17.26 0.42
CA GLU A 70 7.87 -17.87 0.00
C GLU A 70 8.40 -17.20 -1.27
N ARG A 71 7.53 -16.99 -2.27
CA ARG A 71 7.90 -16.36 -3.53
C ARG A 71 8.35 -14.89 -3.36
N ILE A 72 7.67 -14.15 -2.48
CA ILE A 72 8.02 -12.75 -2.19
C ILE A 72 9.33 -12.70 -1.40
N CYS A 73 9.48 -13.50 -0.34
CA CYS A 73 10.67 -13.50 0.50
C CYS A 73 11.92 -14.02 -0.24
N ALA A 74 11.77 -14.91 -1.23
CA ALA A 74 12.87 -15.34 -2.09
C ALA A 74 13.43 -14.19 -2.93
N ARG A 75 12.59 -13.22 -3.34
CA ARG A 75 13.02 -12.03 -4.08
C ARG A 75 13.46 -10.89 -3.17
N TYR A 76 12.86 -10.75 -1.99
CA TYR A 76 13.09 -9.69 -1.02
C TYR A 76 13.48 -10.29 0.34
N PRO A 77 14.74 -10.68 0.53
CA PRO A 77 15.16 -11.44 1.73
C PRO A 77 15.03 -10.65 3.03
N ASP A 78 15.10 -9.31 2.98
CA ASP A 78 14.94 -8.45 4.15
C ASP A 78 13.47 -8.06 4.43
N ALA A 79 12.51 -8.58 3.64
CA ALA A 79 11.10 -8.35 3.90
C ALA A 79 10.71 -8.93 5.26
N LYS A 80 10.12 -8.08 6.11
CA LYS A 80 9.58 -8.51 7.41
C LYS A 80 8.37 -9.41 7.17
N GLN A 81 8.10 -10.31 8.10
CA GLN A 81 7.01 -11.26 7.97
C GLN A 81 6.09 -11.17 9.19
N ALA A 82 4.83 -10.81 8.95
CA ALA A 82 3.78 -10.83 9.96
C ALA A 82 2.95 -12.10 9.81
N PHE A 83 2.61 -12.71 10.93
CA PHE A 83 1.86 -13.96 10.98
C PHE A 83 0.63 -13.83 11.88
N LEU A 84 -0.50 -14.29 11.37
CA LEU A 84 -1.68 -14.63 12.16
C LEU A 84 -1.74 -16.14 12.35
N THR A 85 -2.16 -16.58 13.53
CA THR A 85 -2.49 -18.00 13.74
C THR A 85 -3.84 -18.30 13.08
N ALA A 86 -4.05 -19.53 12.61
CA ALA A 86 -5.33 -19.94 12.03
C ALA A 86 -6.51 -19.62 12.98
N ALA A 87 -6.36 -19.86 14.29
CA ALA A 87 -7.39 -19.55 15.29
C ALA A 87 -7.76 -18.04 15.38
N LYS A 88 -6.88 -17.13 14.97
CA LYS A 88 -7.13 -15.68 14.96
C LYS A 88 -7.61 -15.16 13.60
N ALA A 89 -7.46 -15.97 12.57
CA ALA A 89 -7.84 -15.68 11.20
C ALA A 89 -9.09 -16.49 10.75
N GLU A 90 -9.67 -17.31 11.66
CA GLU A 90 -10.81 -18.16 11.34
C GLU A 90 -12.12 -17.51 11.75
N LYS A 91 -13.12 -17.61 10.86
CA LYS A 91 -14.51 -17.26 11.13
C LYS A 91 -15.43 -18.19 10.33
N ASN A 92 -16.24 -18.97 11.06
CA ASN A 92 -17.22 -19.90 10.46
C ASN A 92 -16.59 -20.94 9.49
N GLY A 93 -15.38 -21.40 9.77
CA GLY A 93 -14.66 -22.34 8.93
C GLY A 93 -13.89 -21.73 7.77
N ASP A 94 -13.97 -20.41 7.59
CA ASP A 94 -13.20 -19.65 6.62
C ASP A 94 -11.96 -19.02 7.28
N ILE A 95 -10.79 -19.19 6.67
CA ILE A 95 -9.50 -18.73 7.23
C ILE A 95 -8.91 -17.65 6.33
N GLY A 96 -8.84 -16.42 6.84
CA GLY A 96 -8.26 -15.29 6.12
C GLY A 96 -7.98 -14.11 7.05
N ILE A 97 -7.08 -13.22 6.63
CA ILE A 97 -6.73 -11.99 7.36
C ILE A 97 -7.97 -11.11 7.56
N GLU A 98 -8.91 -11.12 6.63
CA GLU A 98 -10.16 -10.37 6.66
C GLU A 98 -11.06 -10.74 7.84
N ASN A 99 -10.89 -11.95 8.38
CA ASN A 99 -11.63 -12.46 9.54
C ASN A 99 -10.99 -12.08 10.89
N ALA A 100 -9.76 -11.57 10.87
CA ALA A 100 -9.02 -11.22 12.07
C ALA A 100 -9.53 -9.91 12.71
N ARG A 101 -9.44 -9.85 14.03
CA ARG A 101 -9.72 -8.62 14.76
C ARG A 101 -8.59 -7.59 14.53
N PRO A 102 -8.90 -6.28 14.51
CA PRO A 102 -7.89 -5.24 14.35
C PRO A 102 -6.71 -5.36 15.33
N GLU A 103 -6.98 -5.71 16.58
CA GLU A 103 -5.96 -5.86 17.61
C GLU A 103 -4.99 -7.01 17.32
N ASP A 104 -5.47 -8.11 16.73
CA ASP A 104 -4.64 -9.25 16.36
C ASP A 104 -3.73 -8.91 15.17
N ILE A 105 -4.22 -8.11 14.21
CA ILE A 105 -3.42 -7.56 13.11
C ILE A 105 -2.32 -6.64 13.65
N VAL A 106 -2.66 -5.68 14.52
CA VAL A 106 -1.69 -4.78 15.15
C VAL A 106 -0.60 -5.57 15.89
N ASN A 107 -1.00 -6.59 16.66
CA ASN A 107 -0.06 -7.44 17.38
C ASN A 107 0.87 -8.22 16.44
N ALA A 108 0.34 -8.78 15.34
CA ALA A 108 1.14 -9.49 14.34
C ALA A 108 2.18 -8.56 13.69
N LEU A 109 1.80 -7.32 13.36
CA LEU A 109 2.70 -6.30 12.81
C LEU A 109 3.79 -5.88 13.83
N LYS A 110 3.44 -5.70 15.10
CA LYS A 110 4.41 -5.42 16.17
C LYS A 110 5.40 -6.56 16.36
N LEU A 111 4.94 -7.81 16.33
CA LEU A 111 5.82 -8.99 16.40
C LEU A 111 6.77 -9.07 15.21
N ALA A 112 6.33 -8.65 14.03
CA ALA A 112 7.18 -8.52 12.83
C ALA A 112 8.15 -7.34 12.90
N LYS A 113 8.19 -6.59 14.02
CA LYS A 113 9.05 -5.41 14.21
C LYS A 113 8.79 -4.31 13.18
N CYS A 114 7.51 -4.07 12.86
CA CYS A 114 7.11 -2.95 12.02
C CYS A 114 7.62 -1.62 12.57
N THR A 115 7.89 -0.68 11.69
CA THR A 115 8.28 0.68 12.07
C THR A 115 7.05 1.57 12.18
N ILE A 116 6.75 2.05 13.38
CA ILE A 116 5.63 2.97 13.63
C ILE A 116 6.16 4.40 13.47
N THR A 117 5.48 5.21 12.64
CA THR A 117 5.84 6.59 12.35
C THR A 117 4.71 7.55 12.73
N GLY A 118 5.03 8.84 12.80
CA GLY A 118 4.03 9.90 12.91
C GLY A 118 3.26 10.10 11.59
N ARG A 119 2.05 10.66 11.67
CA ARG A 119 1.28 11.05 10.47
C ARG A 119 1.99 12.19 9.75
N ARG A 120 2.31 11.95 8.47
CA ARG A 120 2.75 12.98 7.56
C ARG A 120 1.54 13.61 6.87
N LYS A 121 1.48 14.94 6.85
CA LYS A 121 0.43 15.75 6.20
C LYS A 121 1.05 16.76 5.23
N GLU A 122 1.92 16.29 4.36
CA GLU A 122 2.60 17.10 3.36
C GLU A 122 1.62 17.57 2.29
N PHE A 123 0.68 16.69 1.91
CA PHE A 123 -0.31 16.93 0.87
C PHE A 123 -1.72 16.91 1.44
N SER A 124 -2.58 17.74 0.86
CA SER A 124 -4.00 17.90 1.18
C SER A 124 -4.89 17.64 -0.05
N SER A 125 -6.20 17.66 0.14
CA SER A 125 -7.15 17.58 -0.99
C SER A 125 -7.07 18.82 -1.90
N ALA A 126 -6.66 19.98 -1.39
CA ALA A 126 -6.45 21.17 -2.19
C ALA A 126 -5.33 20.95 -3.20
N ASP A 127 -4.21 20.37 -2.79
CA ASP A 127 -3.11 20.04 -3.72
C ASP A 127 -3.57 19.14 -4.87
N LEU A 128 -4.48 18.21 -4.62
CA LEU A 128 -5.03 17.35 -5.68
C LEU A 128 -5.97 18.14 -6.60
N SER A 129 -6.78 19.04 -6.06
CA SER A 129 -7.70 19.88 -6.82
C SER A 129 -6.94 20.88 -7.69
N ASP A 130 -5.98 21.58 -7.13
CA ASP A 130 -5.19 22.63 -7.80
C ASP A 130 -4.36 22.07 -8.98
N ASN A 131 -4.04 20.78 -8.93
CA ASN A 131 -3.33 20.08 -10.00
C ASN A 131 -4.24 19.21 -10.88
N GLU A 132 -5.56 19.42 -10.84
CA GLU A 132 -6.56 18.70 -11.64
C GLU A 132 -6.50 17.17 -11.49
N LEU A 133 -6.01 16.69 -10.34
CA LEU A 133 -5.95 15.26 -10.01
C LEU A 133 -7.29 14.71 -9.53
N ILE A 134 -8.25 15.60 -9.20
CA ILE A 134 -9.64 15.30 -8.85
C ILE A 134 -10.57 16.33 -9.46
N GLY A 135 -11.82 15.96 -9.72
CA GLY A 135 -12.90 16.88 -10.14
C GLY A 135 -12.96 17.20 -11.64
N GLY A 136 -11.98 16.84 -12.46
CA GLY A 136 -11.96 17.11 -13.91
C GLY A 136 -12.07 15.85 -14.77
N GLU A 137 -12.40 16.01 -16.05
CA GLU A 137 -12.50 14.89 -17.02
C GLU A 137 -11.16 14.18 -17.22
N SER A 138 -10.05 14.91 -17.25
CA SER A 138 -8.69 14.37 -17.39
C SER A 138 -8.10 13.81 -16.09
N SER A 139 -8.78 13.96 -14.93
CA SER A 139 -8.24 13.60 -13.62
C SER A 139 -7.76 12.16 -13.53
N LYS A 140 -8.45 11.23 -14.19
CA LYS A 140 -8.07 9.81 -14.18
C LYS A 140 -6.74 9.61 -14.92
N GLU A 141 -6.57 10.21 -16.07
CA GLU A 141 -5.36 10.12 -16.89
C GLU A 141 -4.18 10.79 -16.19
N ARG A 142 -4.38 11.98 -15.65
CA ARG A 142 -3.39 12.70 -14.84
C ARG A 142 -2.90 11.87 -13.67
N ARG A 143 -3.82 11.25 -12.90
CA ARG A 143 -3.45 10.36 -11.79
C ARG A 143 -2.70 9.10 -12.24
N THR A 144 -3.04 8.55 -13.41
CA THR A 144 -2.32 7.40 -13.97
C THR A 144 -0.87 7.78 -14.27
N LEU A 145 -0.65 8.88 -15.01
CA LEU A 145 0.68 9.37 -15.34
C LEU A 145 1.49 9.74 -14.09
N LEU A 146 0.88 10.46 -13.16
CA LEU A 146 1.52 10.84 -11.90
C LEU A 146 1.91 9.60 -11.07
N GLY A 147 1.00 8.64 -10.96
CA GLY A 147 1.24 7.40 -10.23
C GLY A 147 2.39 6.58 -10.82
N ASP A 148 2.51 6.55 -12.15
CA ASP A 148 3.61 5.87 -12.84
C ASP A 148 4.94 6.60 -12.63
N LEU A 149 4.95 7.93 -12.72
CA LEU A 149 6.16 8.76 -12.51
C LEU A 149 6.69 8.65 -11.07
N LEU A 150 5.80 8.57 -10.08
CA LEU A 150 6.16 8.48 -8.66
C LEU A 150 6.27 7.03 -8.16
N GLY A 151 6.09 6.02 -9.02
CA GLY A 151 6.12 4.62 -8.63
C GLY A 151 4.97 4.18 -7.70
N LEU A 152 3.90 4.98 -7.60
CA LEU A 152 2.73 4.70 -6.74
C LEU A 152 1.70 3.78 -7.42
N GLY A 153 1.81 3.62 -8.75
CA GLY A 153 0.83 2.96 -9.59
C GLY A 153 -0.51 3.71 -9.64
N TYR A 154 -1.47 3.18 -10.40
CA TYR A 154 -2.79 3.81 -10.50
C TYR A 154 -3.48 3.94 -9.14
N CYS A 155 -4.09 5.10 -8.89
CA CYS A 155 -4.84 5.42 -7.68
C CYS A 155 -6.10 6.24 -8.03
N ASN A 156 -7.20 6.04 -7.27
CA ASN A 156 -8.25 7.05 -7.19
C ASN A 156 -7.78 8.23 -6.31
N GLY A 157 -8.53 9.34 -6.30
CA GLY A 157 -8.11 10.55 -5.57
C GLY A 157 -7.82 10.31 -4.08
N LYS A 158 -8.68 9.55 -3.38
CA LYS A 158 -8.50 9.23 -1.95
C LYS A 158 -7.25 8.38 -1.70
N SER A 159 -7.02 7.37 -2.56
CA SER A 159 -5.84 6.50 -2.47
C SER A 159 -4.56 7.24 -2.83
N LEU A 160 -4.61 8.17 -3.79
CA LEU A 160 -3.46 8.99 -4.18
C LEU A 160 -3.00 9.87 -3.03
N LEU A 161 -3.92 10.63 -2.40
CA LEU A 161 -3.59 11.46 -1.25
C LEU A 161 -2.95 10.67 -0.12
N LYS A 162 -3.55 9.51 0.20
CA LYS A 162 -3.00 8.60 1.20
C LYS A 162 -1.58 8.17 0.85
N LYS A 163 -1.36 7.72 -0.39
CA LYS A 163 -0.04 7.23 -0.82
C LYS A 163 1.00 8.34 -0.88
N LEU A 164 0.68 9.54 -1.38
CA LEU A 164 1.60 10.68 -1.38
C LEU A 164 2.16 10.95 0.02
N ASN A 165 1.30 10.95 1.03
CA ASN A 165 1.71 11.19 2.41
C ASN A 165 2.45 9.98 3.02
N LEU A 166 1.93 8.76 2.88
CA LEU A 166 2.53 7.57 3.51
C LEU A 166 3.81 7.10 2.83
N MET A 167 3.91 7.21 1.49
CA MET A 167 5.16 6.87 0.76
C MET A 167 6.25 7.92 0.91
N GLY A 168 5.93 9.06 1.52
CA GLY A 168 6.93 10.08 1.84
C GLY A 168 7.38 10.89 0.65
N VAL A 169 6.55 11.00 -0.40
CA VAL A 169 6.82 11.87 -1.55
C VAL A 169 7.08 13.30 -1.07
N SER A 170 8.16 13.92 -1.53
CA SER A 170 8.48 15.32 -1.23
C SER A 170 7.74 16.28 -2.17
N ARG A 171 7.60 17.54 -1.76
CA ARG A 171 7.06 18.60 -2.64
C ARG A 171 7.82 18.66 -3.96
N LYS A 172 9.14 18.64 -3.91
CA LYS A 172 9.98 18.70 -5.10
C LYS A 172 9.68 17.57 -6.09
N GLU A 173 9.62 16.32 -5.61
CA GLU A 173 9.28 15.16 -6.46
C GLU A 173 7.88 15.28 -7.05
N PHE A 174 6.92 15.73 -6.26
CA PHE A 174 5.55 15.95 -6.71
C PHE A 174 5.48 17.02 -7.82
N ASP A 175 6.10 18.20 -7.60
CA ASP A 175 6.08 19.32 -8.54
C ASP A 175 6.78 18.96 -9.85
N GLU A 176 7.92 18.24 -9.79
CA GLU A 176 8.62 17.74 -10.98
C GLU A 176 7.77 16.73 -11.75
N ALA A 177 7.04 15.85 -11.06
CA ALA A 177 6.17 14.89 -11.70
C ALA A 177 4.94 15.56 -12.32
N ILE A 178 4.33 16.56 -11.65
CA ILE A 178 3.22 17.36 -12.20
C ILE A 178 3.64 18.08 -13.46
N ARG A 179 4.83 18.70 -13.49
CA ARG A 179 5.35 19.36 -14.68
C ARG A 179 5.42 18.37 -15.87
N LYS A 180 5.94 17.17 -15.65
CA LYS A 180 6.00 16.11 -16.68
C LYS A 180 4.61 15.64 -17.12
N VAL A 181 3.64 15.59 -16.22
CA VAL A 181 2.24 15.27 -16.55
C VAL A 181 1.66 16.36 -17.46
N ASN A 182 1.88 17.64 -17.13
CA ASN A 182 1.41 18.76 -17.94
C ASN A 182 2.03 18.74 -19.34
N GLU A 183 3.34 18.54 -19.45
CA GLU A 183 4.06 18.42 -20.74
C GLU A 183 3.48 17.29 -21.62
N LYS A 184 3.16 16.14 -21.04
CA LYS A 184 2.60 14.99 -21.77
C LYS A 184 1.16 15.19 -22.22
N LEU A 185 0.37 15.94 -21.49
CA LEU A 185 -1.05 16.20 -21.81
C LEU A 185 -1.25 17.51 -22.59
N GLY A 186 -0.18 18.22 -22.97
CA GLY A 186 -0.24 19.45 -23.75
C GLY A 186 -0.78 20.65 -22.96
N ASN A 187 -0.85 20.58 -21.67
CA ASN A 187 -1.20 21.70 -20.79
C ASN A 187 0.11 22.42 -20.40
N SER A 188 0.48 23.42 -21.19
CA SER A 188 1.60 24.33 -20.88
C SER A 188 1.11 25.51 -20.07
#